data_c7281545db4b825d73df41a94ac0a650
#
_entry.id   c7281545db4b825d73df41a94ac0a650
#
_cell.length_a   1.000
_cell.length_b   1.000
_cell.length_c   1.000
_cell.angle_alpha   90.00
_cell.angle_beta   90.00
_cell.angle_gamma   90.00
#
_symmetry.space_group_name_H-M   'P 1'
#
loop_
_entity.id
_entity.type
_entity.pdbx_description
1 polymer ?
#
loop_
_entity_poly.entity_id
_entity_poly.type
_entity_poly.pdbx_seq_one_letter_code
_entity_poly.pdbx_strand_id
1 'polypeptide(L)'
;AYMAFPLPGTPQLIAPSNVGPYYAKAAPRAATVEELHVIVRQFGEAAHRFQQAGGDGVEIQCAHAHGLLGGFLTPLYNKRADEYGGDINGRLRLTLEVIEEVRKMCGEDFIIDVRISGDEYSDGGLTLNDMIYVSKQLEKAGVDFIHVSGGNTIKRGSSMPAPGTAPAPHAHSSE
;
A
#
# COMPACT_ATOMS: atom_id res chain seq x y z
N ALA A 1 9.01 -0.15 5.35
CA ALA A 1 9.58 1.10 5.82
C ALA A 1 10.25 1.90 4.70
N TYR A 2 9.46 2.31 3.75
CA TYR A 2 9.89 3.06 2.56
C TYR A 2 10.47 4.46 2.86
N MET A 3 10.31 4.94 4.09
CA MET A 3 10.66 6.31 4.48
C MET A 3 11.85 6.40 5.43
N ALA A 4 12.40 5.29 5.84
CA ALA A 4 13.61 5.33 6.63
C ALA A 4 14.80 5.60 5.70
N PHE A 5 15.44 6.73 5.88
CA PHE A 5 16.80 6.90 5.36
C PHE A 5 17.65 5.78 6.00
N PRO A 6 18.38 4.98 5.22
CA PRO A 6 19.24 3.97 5.80
C PRO A 6 20.27 4.69 6.69
N LEU A 7 20.15 4.46 8.00
CA LEU A 7 21.19 4.88 8.94
C LEU A 7 22.39 3.95 8.75
N PRO A 8 23.62 4.42 9.01
CA PRO A 8 24.79 3.55 9.00
C PRO A 8 24.54 2.29 9.84
N GLY A 9 24.75 1.11 9.25
CA GLY A 9 24.53 -0.18 9.92
C GLY A 9 23.10 -0.74 9.87
N THR A 10 22.13 -0.05 9.22
CA THR A 10 20.80 -0.63 9.00
C THR A 10 20.79 -1.57 7.79
N PRO A 11 19.93 -2.62 7.80
CA PRO A 11 19.74 -3.47 6.64
C PRO A 11 19.30 -2.66 5.39
N GLN A 12 19.71 -3.13 4.22
CA GLN A 12 19.27 -2.54 2.95
C GLN A 12 17.75 -2.53 2.86
N LEU A 13 17.17 -1.39 2.46
CA LEU A 13 15.73 -1.25 2.24
C LEU A 13 15.25 -2.22 1.15
N ILE A 14 14.10 -2.84 1.38
CA ILE A 14 13.43 -3.69 0.42
C ILE A 14 12.24 -2.98 -0.21
N ALA A 15 11.96 -3.31 -1.47
CA ALA A 15 10.88 -2.73 -2.28
C ALA A 15 10.35 -3.79 -3.25
N PRO A 16 9.28 -3.51 -4.02
CA PRO A 16 8.86 -4.41 -5.09
C PRO A 16 9.97 -4.64 -6.11
N SER A 17 10.72 -3.60 -6.47
CA SER A 17 11.80 -3.63 -7.47
C SER A 17 12.95 -2.71 -7.04
N ASN A 18 14.03 -2.71 -7.79
CA ASN A 18 15.19 -1.82 -7.54
C ASN A 18 14.91 -0.35 -7.93
N VAL A 19 13.66 0.06 -7.83
CA VAL A 19 13.19 1.41 -8.15
C VAL A 19 12.76 2.06 -6.83
N GLY A 20 13.42 3.14 -6.48
CA GLY A 20 13.10 3.91 -5.28
C GLY A 20 12.54 5.30 -5.61
N PRO A 21 11.95 5.97 -4.64
CA PRO A 21 11.52 7.34 -4.82
C PRO A 21 12.73 8.25 -5.12
N TYR A 22 12.48 9.32 -5.87
CA TYR A 22 13.53 10.26 -6.33
C TYR A 22 14.39 10.86 -5.21
N TYR A 23 13.87 10.89 -3.99
CA TYR A 23 14.59 11.40 -2.81
C TYR A 23 15.40 10.33 -2.05
N ALA A 24 15.34 9.07 -2.47
CA ALA A 24 16.09 7.99 -1.83
C ALA A 24 17.58 8.13 -2.18
N LYS A 25 18.43 8.22 -1.13
CA LYS A 25 19.89 8.29 -1.31
C LYS A 25 20.53 6.96 -1.75
N ALA A 26 19.81 5.84 -1.57
CA ALA A 26 20.24 4.52 -1.99
C ALA A 26 19.06 3.78 -2.61
N ALA A 27 19.30 3.08 -3.72
CA ALA A 27 18.28 2.23 -4.32
C ALA A 27 17.94 1.07 -3.37
N PRO A 28 16.65 0.77 -3.16
CA PRO A 28 16.25 -0.42 -2.44
C PRO A 28 16.59 -1.66 -3.29
N ARG A 29 16.64 -2.84 -2.69
CA ARG A 29 16.62 -4.09 -3.44
C ARG A 29 15.21 -4.64 -3.57
N ALA A 30 14.96 -5.44 -4.59
CA ALA A 30 13.73 -6.21 -4.70
C ALA A 30 13.62 -7.21 -3.54
N ALA A 31 12.43 -7.29 -2.92
CA ALA A 31 12.15 -8.33 -1.94
C ALA A 31 12.08 -9.70 -2.63
N THR A 32 12.56 -10.76 -1.98
CA THR A 32 12.31 -12.13 -2.43
C THR A 32 10.90 -12.59 -2.06
N VAL A 33 10.39 -13.63 -2.70
CA VAL A 33 9.06 -14.20 -2.39
C VAL A 33 9.01 -14.71 -0.96
N GLU A 34 10.08 -15.35 -0.49
CA GLU A 34 10.20 -15.84 0.89
C GLU A 34 10.13 -14.70 1.91
N GLU A 35 10.76 -13.56 1.60
CA GLU A 35 10.66 -12.36 2.44
C GLU A 35 9.25 -11.80 2.46
N LEU A 36 8.52 -11.83 1.32
CA LEU A 36 7.12 -11.40 1.27
C LEU A 36 6.23 -12.25 2.17
N HIS A 37 6.40 -13.58 2.15
CA HIS A 37 5.68 -14.48 3.06
C HIS A 37 5.99 -14.20 4.54
N VAL A 38 7.23 -13.85 4.88
CA VAL A 38 7.59 -13.42 6.25
C VAL A 38 6.88 -12.12 6.61
N ILE A 39 6.86 -11.16 5.69
CA ILE A 39 6.22 -9.86 5.90
C ILE A 39 4.70 -10.01 6.09
N VAL A 40 4.04 -10.84 5.29
CA VAL A 40 2.60 -11.15 5.45
C VAL A 40 2.31 -11.63 6.87
N ARG A 41 3.07 -12.61 7.39
CA ARG A 41 2.92 -13.08 8.77
C ARG A 41 3.16 -11.97 9.79
N GLN A 42 4.16 -11.12 9.58
CA GLN A 42 4.47 -10.01 10.49
C GLN A 42 3.34 -8.97 10.56
N PHE A 43 2.61 -8.73 9.45
CA PHE A 43 1.41 -7.88 9.48
C PHE A 43 0.33 -8.49 10.35
N GLY A 44 0.01 -9.79 10.18
CA GLY A 44 -0.96 -10.50 11.00
C GLY A 44 -0.57 -10.49 12.50
N GLU A 45 0.68 -10.82 12.81
CA GLU A 45 1.20 -10.79 14.18
C GLU A 45 1.13 -9.39 14.81
N ALA A 46 1.41 -8.34 14.03
CA ALA A 46 1.33 -6.96 14.51
C ALA A 46 -0.11 -6.57 14.82
N ALA A 47 -1.05 -6.88 13.93
CA ALA A 47 -2.47 -6.64 14.13
C ALA A 47 -3.00 -7.40 15.36
N HIS A 48 -2.62 -8.67 15.52
CA HIS A 48 -3.03 -9.48 16.67
C HIS A 48 -2.47 -8.92 18.00
N ARG A 49 -1.21 -8.50 18.04
CA ARG A 49 -0.67 -7.82 19.24
C ARG A 49 -1.43 -6.55 19.58
N PHE A 50 -1.85 -5.77 18.56
CA PHE A 50 -2.65 -4.58 18.77
C PHE A 50 -4.04 -4.91 19.31
N GLN A 51 -4.70 -5.95 18.77
CA GLN A 51 -5.96 -6.47 19.28
C GLN A 51 -5.85 -6.92 20.75
N GLN A 52 -4.79 -7.65 21.12
CA GLN A 52 -4.53 -8.06 22.50
C GLN A 52 -4.32 -6.89 23.45
N ALA A 53 -3.86 -5.76 22.94
CA ALA A 53 -3.73 -4.51 23.70
C ALA A 53 -5.04 -3.71 23.81
N GLY A 54 -6.16 -4.22 23.27
CA GLY A 54 -7.48 -3.61 23.32
C GLY A 54 -7.83 -2.75 22.08
N GLY A 55 -7.10 -2.90 20.98
CA GLY A 55 -7.44 -2.23 19.72
C GLY A 55 -8.57 -2.93 18.98
N ASP A 56 -9.47 -2.16 18.38
CA ASP A 56 -10.65 -2.68 17.68
C ASP A 56 -10.40 -2.96 16.19
N GLY A 57 -9.35 -2.40 15.61
CA GLY A 57 -9.03 -2.57 14.19
C GLY A 57 -7.72 -1.90 13.77
N VAL A 58 -7.35 -2.06 12.51
CA VAL A 58 -6.15 -1.47 11.91
C VAL A 58 -6.44 -0.83 10.56
N GLU A 59 -5.75 0.27 10.26
CA GLU A 59 -5.67 0.81 8.90
C GLU A 59 -4.41 0.28 8.21
N ILE A 60 -4.58 -0.40 7.06
CA ILE A 60 -3.51 -0.90 6.22
C ILE A 60 -3.19 0.13 5.14
N GLN A 61 -1.96 0.66 5.14
CA GLN A 61 -1.55 1.71 4.22
C GLN A 61 -1.16 1.18 2.85
N CYS A 62 -1.98 1.48 1.82
CA CYS A 62 -1.72 1.20 0.40
C CYS A 62 -1.74 2.45 -0.49
N ALA A 63 -1.93 3.65 0.09
CA ALA A 63 -2.03 4.88 -0.67
C ALA A 63 -0.67 5.50 -1.03
N HIS A 64 -0.71 6.44 -2.00
CA HIS A 64 0.36 7.37 -2.36
C HIS A 64 1.60 6.73 -2.98
N ALA A 65 1.52 5.51 -3.53
CA ALA A 65 2.71 4.74 -3.92
C ALA A 65 3.73 4.64 -2.77
N HIS A 66 3.23 4.67 -1.52
CA HIS A 66 4.02 4.82 -0.31
C HIS A 66 3.98 3.54 0.54
N GLY A 67 5.05 3.31 1.29
CA GLY A 67 5.19 2.08 2.03
C GLY A 67 5.45 0.88 1.14
N LEU A 68 5.42 -0.32 1.71
CA LEU A 68 5.65 -1.53 0.94
C LEU A 68 4.45 -1.86 0.05
N LEU A 69 3.24 -1.95 0.63
CA LEU A 69 2.04 -2.36 -0.09
C LEU A 69 1.64 -1.37 -1.18
N GLY A 70 1.65 -0.06 -0.91
CA GLY A 70 1.42 0.95 -1.93
C GLY A 70 2.48 0.93 -3.04
N GLY A 71 3.73 0.60 -2.70
CA GLY A 71 4.80 0.39 -3.67
C GLY A 71 4.56 -0.84 -4.56
N PHE A 72 4.02 -1.93 -4.01
CA PHE A 72 3.64 -3.13 -4.78
C PHE A 72 2.47 -2.87 -5.71
N LEU A 73 1.47 -2.10 -5.28
CA LEU A 73 0.25 -1.83 -6.03
C LEU A 73 0.52 -0.97 -7.27
N THR A 74 1.36 0.08 -7.12
CA THR A 74 1.62 1.00 -8.24
C THR A 74 2.52 0.41 -9.32
N PRO A 75 2.17 0.54 -10.62
CA PRO A 75 3.04 0.14 -11.72
C PRO A 75 4.30 1.02 -11.85
N LEU A 76 4.32 2.18 -11.18
CA LEU A 76 5.47 3.08 -11.22
C LEU A 76 6.69 2.50 -10.52
N TYR A 77 6.50 1.77 -9.42
CA TYR A 77 7.57 1.12 -8.66
C TYR A 77 7.63 -0.39 -8.83
N ASN A 78 6.49 -1.06 -9.08
CA ASN A 78 6.47 -2.50 -9.25
C ASN A 78 6.78 -2.88 -10.70
N LYS A 79 8.00 -3.36 -10.93
CA LYS A 79 8.50 -3.85 -12.22
C LYS A 79 8.77 -5.36 -12.18
N ARG A 80 8.13 -6.08 -11.24
CA ARG A 80 8.29 -7.53 -11.09
C ARG A 80 7.65 -8.28 -12.26
N ALA A 81 8.23 -9.45 -12.55
CA ALA A 81 7.71 -10.38 -13.55
C ALA A 81 7.21 -11.71 -12.95
N ASP A 82 7.23 -11.81 -11.60
CA ASP A 82 6.67 -12.94 -10.86
C ASP A 82 5.19 -12.66 -10.48
N GLU A 83 4.60 -13.54 -9.67
CA GLU A 83 3.20 -13.51 -9.26
C GLU A 83 2.80 -12.26 -8.45
N TYR A 84 3.77 -11.47 -7.99
CA TYR A 84 3.55 -10.20 -7.26
C TYR A 84 3.70 -8.97 -8.15
N GLY A 85 3.78 -9.14 -9.47
CA GLY A 85 3.97 -8.07 -10.45
C GLY A 85 3.07 -8.21 -11.67
N GLY A 86 3.47 -7.56 -12.77
CA GLY A 86 2.74 -7.61 -14.04
C GLY A 86 1.43 -6.83 -14.00
N ASP A 87 0.29 -7.51 -14.11
CA ASP A 87 -1.04 -6.87 -14.12
C ASP A 87 -1.48 -6.39 -12.73
N ILE A 88 -2.66 -5.77 -12.67
CA ILE A 88 -3.19 -5.23 -11.42
C ILE A 88 -3.46 -6.31 -10.36
N ASN A 89 -3.80 -7.55 -10.78
CA ASN A 89 -4.04 -8.65 -9.85
C ASN A 89 -2.74 -9.10 -9.18
N GLY A 90 -1.67 -9.27 -9.96
CA GLY A 90 -0.36 -9.58 -9.41
C GLY A 90 0.15 -8.48 -8.47
N ARG A 91 -0.01 -7.21 -8.86
CA ARG A 91 0.39 -6.09 -8.01
C ARG A 91 -0.42 -5.95 -6.72
N LEU A 92 -1.70 -6.35 -6.72
CA LEU A 92 -2.59 -6.33 -5.57
C LEU A 92 -2.39 -7.55 -4.63
N ARG A 93 -1.84 -8.65 -5.13
CA ARG A 93 -1.70 -9.94 -4.42
C ARG A 93 -1.17 -9.79 -2.99
N LEU A 94 -0.05 -9.09 -2.81
CA LEU A 94 0.55 -8.94 -1.48
C LEU A 94 -0.40 -8.29 -0.47
N THR A 95 -1.18 -7.30 -0.91
CA THR A 95 -2.17 -6.63 -0.06
C THR A 95 -3.28 -7.59 0.35
N LEU A 96 -3.78 -8.40 -0.60
CA LEU A 96 -4.82 -9.39 -0.30
C LEU A 96 -4.33 -10.48 0.67
N GLU A 97 -3.11 -10.97 0.51
CA GLU A 97 -2.48 -11.93 1.43
C GLU A 97 -2.31 -11.35 2.84
N VAL A 98 -1.97 -10.06 2.96
CA VAL A 98 -1.90 -9.37 4.25
C VAL A 98 -3.27 -9.29 4.91
N ILE A 99 -4.32 -8.93 4.16
CA ILE A 99 -5.70 -8.86 4.67
C ILE A 99 -6.15 -10.24 5.16
N GLU A 100 -5.93 -11.28 4.35
CA GLU A 100 -6.26 -12.66 4.72
C GLU A 100 -5.54 -13.10 6.01
N GLU A 101 -4.26 -12.83 6.15
CA GLU A 101 -3.49 -13.19 7.34
C GLU A 101 -3.95 -12.40 8.59
N VAL A 102 -4.25 -11.10 8.45
CA VAL A 102 -4.82 -10.29 9.54
C VAL A 102 -6.18 -10.86 9.96
N ARG A 103 -7.07 -11.16 9.01
CA ARG A 103 -8.40 -11.74 9.29
C ARG A 103 -8.27 -13.10 9.97
N LYS A 104 -7.39 -13.95 9.49
CA LYS A 104 -7.10 -15.28 10.08
C LYS A 104 -6.62 -15.18 11.54
N MET A 105 -5.76 -14.20 11.87
CA MET A 105 -5.19 -14.06 13.21
C MET A 105 -6.09 -13.31 14.20
N CYS A 106 -6.88 -12.35 13.72
CA CYS A 106 -7.69 -11.46 14.56
C CYS A 106 -9.18 -11.82 14.59
N GLY A 107 -9.67 -12.63 13.64
CA GLY A 107 -11.08 -13.02 13.55
C GLY A 107 -11.96 -11.99 12.83
N GLU A 108 -13.25 -12.33 12.69
CA GLU A 108 -14.22 -11.57 11.87
C GLU A 108 -14.62 -10.20 12.48
N ASP A 109 -14.59 -10.09 13.81
CA ASP A 109 -15.01 -8.89 14.53
C ASP A 109 -13.92 -7.79 14.55
N PHE A 110 -12.68 -8.08 14.09
CA PHE A 110 -11.61 -7.12 14.07
C PHE A 110 -11.68 -6.27 12.80
N ILE A 111 -11.77 -4.96 12.98
CA ILE A 111 -11.95 -4.02 11.86
C ILE A 111 -10.68 -3.92 11.01
N ILE A 112 -10.84 -4.10 9.72
CA ILE A 112 -9.78 -3.89 8.71
C ILE A 112 -10.18 -2.71 7.83
N ASP A 113 -9.47 -1.61 7.95
CA ASP A 113 -9.52 -0.48 7.03
C ASP A 113 -8.34 -0.53 6.06
N VAL A 114 -8.55 -0.19 4.80
CA VAL A 114 -7.47 -0.07 3.81
C VAL A 114 -7.45 1.31 3.21
N ARG A 115 -6.35 2.03 3.40
CA ARG A 115 -6.17 3.33 2.78
C ARG A 115 -5.58 3.20 1.39
N ILE A 116 -6.25 3.76 0.39
CA ILE A 116 -5.84 3.75 -1.03
C ILE A 116 -5.77 5.17 -1.60
N SER A 117 -5.07 5.36 -2.72
CA SER A 117 -5.24 6.56 -3.56
C SER A 117 -6.28 6.27 -4.62
N GLY A 118 -7.38 7.03 -4.67
CA GLY A 118 -8.39 6.88 -5.71
C GLY A 118 -7.85 7.15 -7.12
N ASP A 119 -6.83 8.03 -7.23
CA ASP A 119 -6.05 8.29 -8.44
C ASP A 119 -4.64 8.73 -8.03
N GLU A 120 -3.62 8.30 -8.75
CA GLU A 120 -2.23 8.72 -8.49
C GLU A 120 -1.87 10.05 -9.18
N TYR A 121 -2.70 10.53 -10.11
CA TYR A 121 -2.47 11.75 -10.91
C TYR A 121 -1.09 11.82 -11.57
N SER A 122 -0.58 10.68 -12.01
CA SER A 122 0.74 10.54 -12.62
C SER A 122 0.68 9.65 -13.85
N ASP A 123 1.36 10.06 -14.91
CA ASP A 123 1.44 9.29 -16.14
C ASP A 123 2.01 7.89 -15.85
N GLY A 124 1.29 6.86 -16.30
CA GLY A 124 1.65 5.47 -16.06
C GLY A 124 1.41 4.99 -14.61
N GLY A 125 0.79 5.80 -13.76
CA GLY A 125 0.34 5.43 -12.43
C GLY A 125 -1.04 4.79 -12.43
N LEU A 126 -1.57 4.51 -11.23
CA LEU A 126 -2.91 4.00 -11.03
C LEU A 126 -3.95 5.09 -11.32
N THR A 127 -4.97 4.72 -12.08
CA THR A 127 -6.09 5.58 -12.45
C THR A 127 -7.30 5.31 -11.56
N LEU A 128 -8.30 6.20 -11.60
CA LEU A 128 -9.59 5.99 -10.92
C LEU A 128 -10.23 4.64 -11.31
N ASN A 129 -10.19 4.25 -12.59
CA ASN A 129 -10.76 2.97 -13.04
C ASN A 129 -10.01 1.76 -12.44
N ASP A 130 -8.68 1.83 -12.33
CA ASP A 130 -7.89 0.80 -11.64
C ASP A 130 -8.32 0.69 -10.18
N MET A 131 -8.53 1.83 -9.52
CA MET A 131 -8.86 1.85 -8.10
C MET A 131 -10.30 1.45 -7.80
N ILE A 132 -11.24 1.69 -8.70
CA ILE A 132 -12.59 1.08 -8.65
C ILE A 132 -12.49 -0.45 -8.69
N TYR A 133 -11.63 -0.99 -9.56
CA TYR A 133 -11.40 -2.44 -9.60
C TYR A 133 -10.77 -2.94 -8.29
N VAL A 134 -9.72 -2.28 -7.81
CA VAL A 134 -9.05 -2.62 -6.54
C VAL A 134 -10.03 -2.61 -5.38
N SER A 135 -10.86 -1.56 -5.25
CA SER A 135 -11.85 -1.45 -4.18
C SER A 135 -12.82 -2.63 -4.14
N LYS A 136 -13.29 -3.09 -5.32
CA LYS A 136 -14.15 -4.28 -5.42
C LYS A 136 -13.42 -5.58 -5.00
N GLN A 137 -12.11 -5.68 -5.21
CA GLN A 137 -11.35 -6.83 -4.74
C GLN A 137 -11.12 -6.77 -3.22
N LEU A 138 -10.88 -5.57 -2.65
CA LEU A 138 -10.75 -5.36 -1.21
C LEU A 138 -12.06 -5.70 -0.49
N GLU A 139 -13.21 -5.24 -1.02
CA GLU A 139 -14.55 -5.59 -0.50
C GLU A 139 -14.74 -7.11 -0.47
N LYS A 140 -14.43 -7.83 -1.57
CA LYS A 140 -14.50 -9.29 -1.63
C LYS A 140 -13.55 -10.00 -0.66
N ALA A 141 -12.44 -9.37 -0.31
CA ALA A 141 -11.49 -9.89 0.67
C ALA A 141 -11.92 -9.64 2.13
N GLY A 142 -13.09 -9.02 2.36
CA GLY A 142 -13.64 -8.77 3.69
C GLY A 142 -13.05 -7.55 4.40
N VAL A 143 -12.67 -6.52 3.64
CA VAL A 143 -12.29 -5.20 4.19
C VAL A 143 -13.56 -4.49 4.64
N ASP A 144 -13.56 -3.94 5.86
CA ASP A 144 -14.71 -3.27 6.46
C ASP A 144 -14.85 -1.81 6.01
N PHE A 145 -13.71 -1.11 5.81
CA PHE A 145 -13.66 0.29 5.38
C PHE A 145 -12.60 0.50 4.32
N ILE A 146 -12.84 1.45 3.43
CA ILE A 146 -11.86 1.94 2.47
C ILE A 146 -11.69 3.45 2.66
N HIS A 147 -10.50 3.86 3.12
CA HIS A 147 -10.13 5.25 3.25
C HIS A 147 -9.56 5.76 1.92
N VAL A 148 -10.32 6.59 1.20
CA VAL A 148 -9.88 7.11 -0.10
C VAL A 148 -9.11 8.41 0.09
N SER A 149 -7.89 8.41 -0.42
CA SER A 149 -7.00 9.56 -0.55
C SER A 149 -6.66 9.79 -2.03
N GLY A 150 -5.70 10.62 -2.36
CA GLY A 150 -5.30 10.86 -3.75
C GLY A 150 -3.83 11.19 -3.92
N GLY A 151 -3.35 11.05 -5.14
CA GLY A 151 -1.98 11.34 -5.52
C GLY A 151 -0.96 10.31 -5.05
N ASN A 152 0.31 10.60 -5.31
CA ASN A 152 1.44 9.76 -4.93
C ASN A 152 2.65 10.58 -4.47
N THR A 153 3.67 9.89 -3.97
CA THR A 153 4.92 10.51 -3.50
C THR A 153 5.91 10.83 -4.62
N ILE A 154 5.62 10.44 -5.85
CA ILE A 154 6.48 10.67 -7.03
C ILE A 154 6.26 12.07 -7.57
N LYS A 155 4.99 12.46 -7.77
CA LYS A 155 4.60 13.77 -8.25
C LYS A 155 4.40 14.71 -7.06
N ARG A 156 5.34 15.63 -6.86
CA ARG A 156 5.25 16.60 -5.77
C ARG A 156 3.93 17.37 -5.81
N GLY A 157 3.24 17.44 -4.67
CA GLY A 157 1.97 18.16 -4.52
C GLY A 157 0.72 17.36 -4.93
N SER A 158 0.85 16.16 -5.52
CA SER A 158 -0.33 15.36 -5.90
C SER A 158 -1.07 14.76 -4.70
N SER A 159 -0.36 14.42 -3.63
CA SER A 159 -0.94 13.86 -2.39
C SER A 159 -1.25 14.90 -1.32
N MET A 160 -0.67 16.09 -1.43
CA MET A 160 -0.90 17.22 -0.54
C MET A 160 -1.28 18.44 -1.37
N PRO A 161 -2.56 18.86 -1.35
CA PRO A 161 -3.00 20.06 -2.06
C PRO A 161 -2.19 21.30 -1.64
N ALA A 162 -1.85 22.14 -2.60
CA ALA A 162 -1.20 23.41 -2.31
C ALA A 162 -2.15 24.34 -1.54
N PRO A 163 -1.63 25.28 -0.72
CA PRO A 163 -2.46 26.32 -0.12
C PRO A 163 -3.31 27.04 -1.17
N GLY A 164 -4.60 27.20 -0.91
CA GLY A 164 -5.56 27.84 -1.84
C GLY A 164 -6.20 26.87 -2.85
N THR A 165 -5.92 25.57 -2.79
CA THR A 165 -6.66 24.56 -3.56
C THR A 165 -8.13 24.53 -3.14
N ALA A 166 -9.03 24.28 -4.08
CA ALA A 166 -10.45 24.15 -3.80
C ALA A 166 -10.71 23.09 -2.70
N PRO A 167 -11.76 23.28 -1.87
CA PRO A 167 -12.13 22.27 -0.88
C PRO A 167 -12.37 20.89 -1.52
N ALA A 168 -12.02 19.84 -0.79
CA ALA A 168 -12.20 18.45 -1.19
C ALA A 168 -11.64 18.09 -2.59
N PRO A 169 -10.36 18.36 -2.88
CA PRO A 169 -9.77 18.16 -4.22
C PRO A 169 -9.78 16.70 -4.69
N HIS A 170 -10.01 15.74 -3.80
CA HIS A 170 -10.06 14.30 -4.10
C HIS A 170 -11.48 13.71 -3.95
N ALA A 171 -12.52 14.53 -3.75
CA ALA A 171 -13.89 14.03 -3.51
C ALA A 171 -14.41 13.19 -4.68
N HIS A 172 -14.04 13.53 -5.93
CA HIS A 172 -14.40 12.76 -7.14
C HIS A 172 -13.87 11.30 -7.14
N SER A 173 -12.88 10.98 -6.31
CA SER A 173 -12.34 9.62 -6.17
C SER A 173 -13.14 8.76 -5.19
N SER A 174 -14.11 9.34 -4.49
CA SER A 174 -14.91 8.66 -3.46
C SER A 174 -16.34 8.35 -3.93
N GLU A 175 -16.74 8.86 -5.10
CA GLU A 175 -18.03 8.58 -5.76
C GLU A 175 -17.93 7.31 -6.63
#